data_d22d970b673c9ee6c4de058fb0195ff1
#
_entry.id   d22d970b673c9ee6c4de058fb0195ff1
#
_cell.length_a   1.000
_cell.length_b   1.000
_cell.length_c   1.000
_cell.angle_alpha   90.00
_cell.angle_beta   90.00
_cell.angle_gamma   90.00
#
_symmetry.space_group_name_H-M   'P 1'
#
loop_
_entity.id
_entity.type
_entity.pdbx_description
1 polymer ?
#
loop_
_entity_poly.entity_id
_entity_poly.type
_entity_poly.pdbx_seq_one_letter_code
_entity_poly.pdbx_strand_id
1 'polypeptide(L)'
;SNTYLENKIYPYATMDDLRSDLIDKVRKMATNRVVNHPWATMSDIELLKSASLYEKDYQTGQEGFNLACILLFGKDETISSVLSYYRTDAVLQINDTERYDDRDDIRTNLLESYERLTNFIAKHLNDKFYLENNIRISIRDIIARELCVNLLIHRELSNPYPAKLIITKSSIITENANKPKTIGYIDLNNYASYPKNPKIASVFKEIGLAEEFGSGIKKITKYSKIYGGKEPVFYDDNIFRAEVVYNNDIVINTDSNIYLNDNEKKLYEFIKNNNGVTRKDINDFMHPILNSNDEKEFNNRVRYLITKLKNDNLIENVGSDKYSIWK
;
A
#
# COMPACT_ATOMS: atom_id res chain seq x y z
N SER A 1 17.61 3.61 19.52
CA SER A 1 17.16 4.52 18.46
C SER A 1 16.53 3.72 17.37
N ASN A 2 15.25 3.98 17.06
CA ASN A 2 14.57 3.40 15.90
C ASN A 2 15.19 4.01 14.65
N THR A 3 16.25 3.42 14.16
CA THR A 3 16.88 3.85 12.92
C THR A 3 16.05 3.29 11.77
N TYR A 4 15.32 4.15 11.09
CA TYR A 4 14.62 3.78 9.86
C TYR A 4 15.61 3.27 8.81
N LEU A 5 15.31 2.17 8.13
CA LEU A 5 16.22 1.60 7.12
C LEU A 5 16.54 2.59 5.99
N GLU A 6 15.60 3.48 5.66
CA GLU A 6 15.83 4.54 4.66
C GLU A 6 17.01 5.46 4.98
N ASN A 7 17.45 5.52 6.26
CA ASN A 7 18.57 6.34 6.70
C ASN A 7 19.94 5.67 6.52
N LYS A 8 19.98 4.40 6.12
CA LYS A 8 21.25 3.69 5.92
C LYS A 8 22.08 4.39 4.84
N ILE A 9 23.31 4.81 5.20
CA ILE A 9 24.23 5.50 4.32
C ILE A 9 25.03 4.51 3.49
N TYR A 10 25.23 4.83 2.21
CA TYR A 10 26.04 4.10 1.24
C TYR A 10 27.23 5.00 0.81
N PRO A 11 28.35 4.96 1.55
CA PRO A 11 29.42 5.96 1.41
C PRO A 11 30.18 5.86 0.07
N TYR A 12 30.08 4.74 -0.62
CA TYR A 12 30.71 4.52 -1.93
C TYR A 12 29.77 4.83 -3.11
N ALA A 13 28.51 5.11 -2.86
CA ALA A 13 27.61 5.56 -3.92
C ALA A 13 27.97 6.97 -4.36
N THR A 14 27.92 7.22 -5.66
CA THR A 14 28.25 8.49 -6.30
C THR A 14 27.07 9.03 -7.09
N MET A 15 27.19 10.26 -7.62
CA MET A 15 26.17 10.83 -8.52
C MET A 15 25.97 9.98 -9.78
N ASP A 16 26.99 9.21 -10.22
CA ASP A 16 26.87 8.32 -11.37
C ASP A 16 25.94 7.11 -11.10
N ASP A 17 25.67 6.79 -9.85
CA ASP A 17 24.71 5.75 -9.44
C ASP A 17 23.26 6.27 -9.47
N LEU A 18 23.06 7.57 -9.64
CA LEU A 18 21.78 8.24 -9.63
C LEU A 18 21.35 8.69 -11.02
N ARG A 19 20.06 8.91 -11.19
CA ARG A 19 19.45 9.46 -12.40
C ARG A 19 19.22 10.96 -12.23
N SER A 20 20.06 11.77 -12.89
CA SER A 20 19.95 13.25 -12.88
C SER A 20 18.64 13.76 -13.46
N ASP A 21 18.08 13.06 -14.45
CA ASP A 21 16.78 13.39 -15.04
C ASP A 21 15.62 13.31 -14.02
N LEU A 22 15.69 12.39 -13.07
CA LEU A 22 14.70 12.28 -11.99
C LEU A 22 14.87 13.40 -10.95
N ILE A 23 16.10 13.81 -10.66
CA ILE A 23 16.37 14.96 -9.79
C ILE A 23 15.81 16.23 -10.42
N ASP A 24 16.02 16.44 -11.71
CA ASP A 24 15.46 17.57 -12.46
C ASP A 24 13.93 17.53 -12.51
N LYS A 25 13.34 16.35 -12.65
CA LYS A 25 11.89 16.15 -12.60
C LYS A 25 11.31 16.60 -11.25
N VAL A 26 11.90 16.14 -10.16
CA VAL A 26 11.49 16.49 -8.80
C VAL A 26 11.65 18.00 -8.56
N ARG A 27 12.78 18.60 -9.00
CA ARG A 27 12.99 20.06 -8.94
C ARG A 27 11.87 20.81 -9.65
N LYS A 28 11.53 20.42 -10.87
CA LYS A 28 10.46 21.03 -11.66
C LYS A 28 9.10 20.90 -10.99
N MET A 29 8.79 19.72 -10.47
CA MET A 29 7.50 19.50 -9.78
C MET A 29 7.38 20.40 -8.54
N ALA A 30 8.42 20.49 -7.72
CA ALA A 30 8.43 21.33 -6.51
C ALA A 30 8.33 22.83 -6.86
N THR A 31 9.09 23.30 -7.85
CA THR A 31 9.11 24.71 -8.27
C THR A 31 7.84 25.14 -8.99
N ASN A 32 7.18 24.24 -9.70
CA ASN A 32 5.87 24.52 -10.29
C ASN A 32 4.76 24.65 -9.24
N ARG A 33 4.92 23.96 -8.13
CA ARG A 33 3.96 23.98 -7.02
C ARG A 33 4.08 25.19 -6.12
N VAL A 34 5.31 25.61 -5.81
CA VAL A 34 5.61 26.70 -4.87
C VAL A 34 6.48 27.74 -5.56
N VAL A 35 5.97 28.97 -5.63
CA VAL A 35 6.73 30.11 -6.17
C VAL A 35 7.97 30.35 -5.29
N ASN A 36 9.12 30.54 -5.93
CA ASN A 36 10.43 30.73 -5.26
C ASN A 36 10.86 29.55 -4.38
N HIS A 37 10.48 28.33 -4.77
CA HIS A 37 10.94 27.13 -4.06
C HIS A 37 12.48 27.08 -4.02
N PRO A 38 13.11 26.79 -2.85
CA PRO A 38 14.57 26.84 -2.71
C PRO A 38 15.33 25.93 -3.70
N TRP A 39 14.74 24.82 -4.13
CA TRP A 39 15.37 23.89 -5.05
C TRP A 39 15.60 24.47 -6.46
N ALA A 40 14.93 25.57 -6.80
CA ALA A 40 15.04 26.20 -8.12
C ALA A 40 16.49 26.62 -8.47
N THR A 41 17.25 27.04 -7.45
CA THR A 41 18.63 27.59 -7.61
C THR A 41 19.71 26.64 -7.08
N MET A 42 19.34 25.50 -6.50
CA MET A 42 20.28 24.54 -5.95
C MET A 42 20.86 23.63 -7.06
N SER A 43 22.13 23.30 -6.98
CA SER A 43 22.70 22.17 -7.69
C SER A 43 22.08 20.86 -7.24
N ASP A 44 22.27 19.78 -7.99
CA ASP A 44 21.70 18.47 -7.63
C ASP A 44 22.16 18.02 -6.24
N ILE A 45 23.45 18.14 -5.94
CA ILE A 45 23.97 17.74 -4.62
C ILE A 45 23.44 18.63 -3.48
N GLU A 46 23.27 19.93 -3.73
CA GLU A 46 22.68 20.85 -2.74
C GLU A 46 21.21 20.50 -2.48
N LEU A 47 20.44 20.18 -3.53
CA LEU A 47 19.08 19.72 -3.40
C LEU A 47 19.02 18.43 -2.58
N LEU A 48 19.86 17.43 -2.89
CA LEU A 48 19.88 16.15 -2.17
C LEU A 48 20.27 16.34 -0.69
N LYS A 49 21.20 17.24 -0.39
CA LYS A 49 21.54 17.62 0.99
C LYS A 49 20.38 18.32 1.70
N SER A 50 19.73 19.27 1.05
CA SER A 50 18.58 19.99 1.61
C SER A 50 17.39 19.07 1.89
N ALA A 51 17.22 18.01 1.10
CA ALA A 51 16.18 17.00 1.27
C ALA A 51 16.57 15.88 2.27
N SER A 52 17.73 16.01 2.95
CA SER A 52 18.27 14.98 3.85
C SER A 52 18.49 13.62 3.19
N LEU A 53 18.88 13.62 1.91
CA LEU A 53 19.15 12.44 1.11
C LEU A 53 20.64 12.15 0.93
N TYR A 54 21.49 13.15 1.24
CA TYR A 54 22.93 13.05 1.42
C TYR A 54 23.25 13.55 2.82
N GLU A 55 23.82 12.71 3.66
CA GLU A 55 23.99 12.98 5.07
C GLU A 55 25.34 12.51 5.59
N LYS A 56 25.73 13.06 6.73
CA LYS A 56 26.85 12.60 7.54
C LYS A 56 26.32 11.99 8.83
N ASP A 57 26.72 10.76 9.11
CA ASP A 57 26.53 10.16 10.43
C ASP A 57 27.61 10.65 11.38
N TYR A 58 27.24 11.50 12.34
CA TYR A 58 28.16 12.07 13.30
C TYR A 58 28.68 11.06 14.35
N GLN A 59 28.09 9.89 14.44
CA GLN A 59 28.58 8.82 15.34
C GLN A 59 29.70 8.01 14.68
N THR A 60 29.52 7.66 13.41
CA THR A 60 30.47 6.80 12.67
C THR A 60 31.42 7.59 11.78
N GLY A 61 31.09 8.85 11.48
CA GLY A 61 31.80 9.67 10.50
C GLY A 61 31.52 9.33 9.05
N GLN A 62 30.66 8.34 8.76
CA GLN A 62 30.25 8.01 7.40
C GLN A 62 29.44 9.14 6.78
N GLU A 63 29.72 9.44 5.52
CA GLU A 63 29.02 10.45 4.74
C GLU A 63 28.65 9.90 3.37
N GLY A 64 27.47 10.19 2.86
CA GLY A 64 27.02 9.72 1.56
C GLY A 64 25.52 9.76 1.35
N PHE A 65 25.09 9.21 0.23
CA PHE A 65 23.67 9.02 -0.09
C PHE A 65 23.08 7.94 0.80
N ASN A 66 21.87 8.20 1.31
CA ASN A 66 21.14 7.20 2.08
C ASN A 66 20.22 6.35 1.18
N LEU A 67 19.61 5.30 1.77
CA LEU A 67 18.73 4.41 1.02
C LEU A 67 17.52 5.16 0.43
N ALA A 68 16.99 6.17 1.13
CA ALA A 68 15.91 6.99 0.59
C ALA A 68 16.31 7.65 -0.74
N CYS A 69 17.53 8.21 -0.82
CA CYS A 69 18.05 8.78 -2.05
C CYS A 69 18.14 7.75 -3.18
N ILE A 70 18.68 6.57 -2.87
CA ILE A 70 18.85 5.50 -3.87
C ILE A 70 17.49 5.00 -4.36
N LEU A 71 16.51 4.84 -3.49
CA LEU A 71 15.16 4.41 -3.89
C LEU A 71 14.40 5.49 -4.70
N LEU A 72 14.66 6.77 -4.44
CA LEU A 72 14.05 7.87 -5.18
C LEU A 72 14.69 8.10 -6.55
N PHE A 73 16.02 8.06 -6.62
CA PHE A 73 16.79 8.56 -7.76
C PHE A 73 17.79 7.55 -8.33
N GLY A 74 17.96 6.39 -7.72
CA GLY A 74 18.93 5.40 -8.17
C GLY A 74 18.61 4.83 -9.54
N LYS A 75 19.64 4.44 -10.26
CA LYS A 75 19.53 3.56 -11.42
C LYS A 75 19.04 2.19 -10.97
N ASP A 76 18.38 1.43 -11.84
CA ASP A 76 17.80 0.13 -11.49
C ASP A 76 18.86 -0.86 -10.97
N GLU A 77 20.05 -0.87 -11.57
CA GLU A 77 21.18 -1.67 -11.11
C GLU A 77 21.69 -1.26 -9.72
N THR A 78 21.65 0.03 -9.39
CA THR A 78 22.02 0.53 -8.06
C THR A 78 21.02 0.07 -7.01
N ILE A 79 19.71 0.24 -7.30
CA ILE A 79 18.63 -0.21 -6.41
C ILE A 79 18.72 -1.70 -6.15
N SER A 80 18.88 -2.50 -7.21
CA SER A 80 18.96 -3.97 -7.09
C SER A 80 20.23 -4.43 -6.34
N SER A 81 21.32 -3.67 -6.41
CA SER A 81 22.56 -3.97 -5.68
C SER A 81 22.44 -3.70 -4.18
N VAL A 82 21.72 -2.63 -3.77
CA VAL A 82 21.60 -2.26 -2.36
C VAL A 82 20.41 -2.92 -1.68
N LEU A 83 19.34 -3.24 -2.42
CA LEU A 83 18.11 -3.84 -1.91
C LEU A 83 17.52 -4.83 -2.94
N SER A 84 18.16 -6.00 -3.07
CA SER A 84 17.89 -6.97 -4.14
C SER A 84 16.45 -7.48 -4.21
N TYR A 85 15.72 -7.49 -3.09
CA TYR A 85 14.32 -7.91 -3.00
C TYR A 85 13.32 -6.77 -3.24
N TYR A 86 13.81 -5.54 -3.53
CA TYR A 86 12.93 -4.39 -3.71
C TYR A 86 12.14 -4.52 -5.00
N ARG A 87 10.83 -4.66 -4.85
CA ARG A 87 9.88 -4.68 -5.97
C ARG A 87 8.46 -4.32 -5.51
N THR A 88 7.65 -3.87 -6.45
CA THR A 88 6.22 -3.65 -6.30
C THR A 88 5.50 -4.41 -7.39
N ASP A 89 4.49 -5.18 -7.05
CA ASP A 89 3.77 -6.05 -7.96
C ASP A 89 2.36 -5.49 -8.19
N ALA A 90 2.06 -5.06 -9.41
CA ALA A 90 0.72 -4.65 -9.80
C ALA A 90 0.06 -5.78 -10.60
N VAL A 91 -1.09 -6.25 -10.15
CA VAL A 91 -1.78 -7.40 -10.76
C VAL A 91 -3.27 -7.11 -10.98
N LEU A 92 -3.76 -7.56 -12.12
CA LEU A 92 -5.19 -7.65 -12.42
C LEU A 92 -5.63 -9.10 -12.27
N GLN A 93 -6.67 -9.33 -11.47
CA GLN A 93 -7.17 -10.66 -11.17
C GLN A 93 -8.71 -10.66 -11.21
N ILE A 94 -9.28 -10.80 -12.39
CA ILE A 94 -10.72 -10.72 -12.65
C ILE A 94 -11.31 -12.09 -12.94
N ASN A 95 -10.67 -12.87 -13.83
CA ASN A 95 -11.24 -14.09 -14.40
C ASN A 95 -10.81 -15.37 -13.68
N ASP A 96 -9.64 -15.36 -13.07
CA ASP A 96 -9.05 -16.55 -12.43
C ASP A 96 -8.32 -16.14 -11.15
N THR A 97 -8.47 -16.91 -10.07
CA THR A 97 -7.76 -16.72 -8.82
C THR A 97 -6.32 -17.24 -8.83
N GLU A 98 -5.99 -18.11 -9.80
CA GLU A 98 -4.66 -18.72 -9.93
C GLU A 98 -3.79 -18.03 -10.98
N ARG A 99 -4.38 -17.27 -11.90
CA ARG A 99 -3.67 -16.57 -12.98
C ARG A 99 -4.00 -15.08 -12.96
N TYR A 100 -3.02 -14.28 -13.32
CA TYR A 100 -3.21 -12.86 -13.51
C TYR A 100 -3.68 -12.58 -14.95
N ASP A 101 -4.71 -11.76 -15.09
CA ASP A 101 -5.17 -11.27 -16.40
C ASP A 101 -4.20 -10.24 -16.98
N ASP A 102 -3.54 -9.48 -16.09
CA ASP A 102 -2.44 -8.55 -16.41
C ASP A 102 -1.51 -8.40 -15.22
N ARG A 103 -0.25 -8.07 -15.47
CA ARG A 103 0.74 -7.88 -14.41
C ARG A 103 1.82 -6.90 -14.81
N ASP A 104 2.26 -6.09 -13.85
CA ASP A 104 3.47 -5.27 -13.95
C ASP A 104 4.36 -5.53 -12.73
N ASP A 105 5.50 -6.22 -12.94
CA ASP A 105 6.54 -6.45 -11.93
C ASP A 105 7.50 -5.26 -11.93
N ILE A 106 7.28 -4.32 -11.01
CA ILE A 106 7.95 -3.02 -10.97
C ILE A 106 9.20 -3.12 -10.09
N ARG A 107 10.37 -2.91 -10.70
CA ARG A 107 11.68 -2.99 -10.04
C ARG A 107 12.52 -1.76 -10.35
N THR A 108 11.96 -0.60 -10.17
CA THR A 108 12.60 0.68 -10.47
C THR A 108 12.46 1.66 -9.31
N ASN A 109 12.96 2.88 -9.48
CA ASN A 109 12.87 3.94 -8.50
C ASN A 109 11.41 4.28 -8.12
N LEU A 110 11.24 4.97 -6.98
CA LEU A 110 9.92 5.28 -6.43
C LEU A 110 9.08 6.20 -7.32
N LEU A 111 9.71 7.11 -8.07
CA LEU A 111 9.00 8.06 -8.92
C LEU A 111 8.37 7.35 -10.12
N GLU A 112 9.13 6.53 -10.82
CA GLU A 112 8.62 5.71 -11.92
C GLU A 112 7.69 4.59 -11.43
N SER A 113 7.94 4.02 -10.25
CA SER A 113 7.03 3.08 -9.62
C SER A 113 5.65 3.70 -9.37
N TYR A 114 5.60 4.93 -8.86
CA TYR A 114 4.36 5.67 -8.68
C TYR A 114 3.61 5.86 -10.00
N GLU A 115 4.31 6.28 -11.06
CA GLU A 115 3.70 6.46 -12.38
C GLU A 115 3.16 5.15 -12.96
N ARG A 116 3.93 4.08 -12.88
CA ARG A 116 3.50 2.76 -13.37
C ARG A 116 2.30 2.23 -12.61
N LEU A 117 2.25 2.39 -11.28
CA LEU A 117 1.12 1.99 -10.45
C LEU A 117 -0.16 2.77 -10.79
N THR A 118 -0.07 4.10 -10.90
CA THR A 118 -1.23 4.93 -11.25
C THR A 118 -1.71 4.69 -12.68
N ASN A 119 -0.79 4.48 -13.62
CA ASN A 119 -1.11 4.10 -14.99
C ASN A 119 -1.76 2.72 -15.06
N PHE A 120 -1.34 1.77 -14.24
CA PHE A 120 -1.97 0.44 -14.17
C PHE A 120 -3.43 0.54 -13.72
N ILE A 121 -3.72 1.37 -12.71
CA ILE A 121 -5.10 1.64 -12.30
C ILE A 121 -5.88 2.31 -13.43
N ALA A 122 -5.31 3.33 -14.07
CA ALA A 122 -5.98 4.05 -15.16
C ALA A 122 -6.26 3.16 -16.38
N LYS A 123 -5.40 2.18 -16.65
CA LYS A 123 -5.57 1.20 -17.74
C LYS A 123 -6.79 0.30 -17.51
N HIS A 124 -7.05 -0.07 -16.27
CA HIS A 124 -8.05 -1.09 -15.93
C HIS A 124 -9.34 -0.56 -15.34
N LEU A 125 -9.38 0.67 -14.87
CA LEU A 125 -10.55 1.27 -14.26
C LEU A 125 -11.04 2.50 -15.01
N ASN A 126 -12.35 2.60 -15.17
CA ASN A 126 -12.99 3.74 -15.82
C ASN A 126 -12.93 4.99 -14.94
N ASP A 127 -12.70 6.14 -15.56
CA ASP A 127 -12.84 7.45 -14.94
C ASP A 127 -14.30 7.91 -15.04
N LYS A 128 -15.08 7.64 -13.98
CA LYS A 128 -16.48 8.04 -13.90
C LYS A 128 -16.59 9.57 -13.91
N PHE A 129 -17.54 10.09 -14.70
CA PHE A 129 -17.78 11.53 -14.72
C PHE A 129 -18.27 12.02 -13.36
N TYR A 130 -17.59 13.01 -12.79
CA TYR A 130 -17.97 13.63 -11.53
C TYR A 130 -17.63 15.12 -11.51
N LEU A 131 -18.55 15.92 -11.00
CA LEU A 131 -18.37 17.36 -10.81
C LEU A 131 -18.34 17.68 -9.32
N GLU A 132 -17.31 18.37 -8.89
CA GLU A 132 -17.23 18.98 -7.55
C GLU A 132 -17.15 20.50 -7.73
N ASN A 133 -18.10 21.23 -7.16
CA ASN A 133 -18.19 22.68 -7.30
C ASN A 133 -18.16 23.15 -8.79
N ASN A 134 -18.87 22.43 -9.65
CA ASN A 134 -18.91 22.66 -11.11
C ASN A 134 -17.56 22.44 -11.85
N ILE A 135 -16.57 21.86 -11.19
CA ILE A 135 -15.29 21.49 -11.79
C ILE A 135 -15.23 19.97 -11.93
N ARG A 136 -14.89 19.50 -13.12
CA ARG A 136 -14.65 18.07 -13.35
C ARG A 136 -13.39 17.64 -12.62
N ILE A 137 -13.54 16.61 -11.77
CA ILE A 137 -12.41 15.93 -11.12
C ILE A 137 -12.44 14.44 -11.45
N SER A 138 -11.26 13.82 -11.48
CA SER A 138 -11.13 12.38 -11.61
C SER A 138 -11.05 11.75 -10.22
N ILE A 139 -12.15 11.16 -9.75
CA ILE A 139 -12.17 10.43 -8.49
C ILE A 139 -11.24 9.23 -8.54
N ARG A 140 -11.22 8.50 -9.67
CA ARG A 140 -10.29 7.39 -9.89
C ARG A 140 -8.85 7.81 -9.64
N ASP A 141 -8.41 8.91 -10.22
CA ASP A 141 -7.02 9.36 -10.12
C ASP A 141 -6.68 9.88 -8.72
N ILE A 142 -7.65 10.48 -8.01
CA ILE A 142 -7.47 10.86 -6.59
C ILE A 142 -7.25 9.62 -5.73
N ILE A 143 -8.10 8.60 -5.86
CA ILE A 143 -7.98 7.34 -5.12
C ILE A 143 -6.67 6.64 -5.48
N ALA A 144 -6.33 6.56 -6.77
CA ALA A 144 -5.11 5.96 -7.25
C ALA A 144 -3.87 6.62 -6.64
N ARG A 145 -3.81 7.97 -6.64
CA ARG A 145 -2.73 8.72 -6.03
C ARG A 145 -2.56 8.38 -4.56
N GLU A 146 -3.61 8.47 -3.79
CA GLU A 146 -3.54 8.25 -2.33
C GLU A 146 -3.14 6.80 -1.99
N LEU A 147 -3.71 5.81 -2.68
CA LEU A 147 -3.37 4.40 -2.47
C LEU A 147 -1.91 4.11 -2.86
N CYS A 148 -1.46 4.58 -4.04
CA CYS A 148 -0.12 4.31 -4.55
C CYS A 148 0.96 5.03 -3.72
N VAL A 149 0.73 6.28 -3.33
CA VAL A 149 1.65 7.01 -2.44
C VAL A 149 1.77 6.30 -1.10
N ASN A 150 0.65 5.92 -0.48
CA ASN A 150 0.65 5.21 0.79
C ASN A 150 1.38 3.86 0.69
N LEU A 151 1.17 3.12 -0.40
CA LEU A 151 1.85 1.85 -0.67
C LEU A 151 3.37 2.01 -0.68
N LEU A 152 3.88 3.09 -1.29
CA LEU A 152 5.32 3.34 -1.43
C LEU A 152 5.97 3.91 -0.17
N ILE A 153 5.31 4.86 0.53
CA ILE A 153 5.91 5.57 1.67
C ILE A 153 5.74 4.83 3.01
N HIS A 154 4.78 3.93 3.14
CA HIS A 154 4.52 3.18 4.39
C HIS A 154 5.06 1.76 4.40
N ARG A 155 5.87 1.39 3.41
CA ARG A 155 6.46 0.07 3.30
C ARG A 155 7.55 -0.17 4.35
N GLU A 156 7.52 -1.35 4.99
CA GLU A 156 8.61 -1.84 5.83
C GLU A 156 9.75 -2.35 4.92
N LEU A 157 10.77 -1.53 4.72
CA LEU A 157 11.87 -1.81 3.77
C LEU A 157 12.78 -2.95 4.22
N SER A 158 12.78 -3.33 5.49
CA SER A 158 13.56 -4.45 6.00
C SER A 158 12.94 -5.82 5.70
N ASN A 159 11.70 -5.85 5.21
CA ASN A 159 10.98 -7.08 4.91
C ASN A 159 10.99 -7.36 3.40
N PRO A 160 11.39 -8.57 2.95
CA PRO A 160 11.44 -8.91 1.53
C PRO A 160 10.06 -9.08 0.86
N TYR A 161 8.98 -9.05 1.63
CA TYR A 161 7.63 -9.15 1.06
C TYR A 161 7.38 -8.01 0.05
N PRO A 162 6.99 -8.32 -1.19
CA PRO A 162 6.75 -7.30 -2.19
C PRO A 162 5.53 -6.45 -1.82
N ALA A 163 5.61 -5.15 -2.08
CA ALA A 163 4.41 -4.33 -2.09
C ALA A 163 3.50 -4.77 -3.24
N LYS A 164 2.19 -4.80 -3.04
CA LYS A 164 1.24 -5.27 -4.05
C LYS A 164 0.10 -4.28 -4.27
N LEU A 165 -0.20 -4.03 -5.53
CA LEU A 165 -1.44 -3.41 -5.99
C LEU A 165 -2.25 -4.48 -6.72
N ILE A 166 -3.44 -4.78 -6.23
CA ILE A 166 -4.29 -5.84 -6.78
C ILE A 166 -5.61 -5.22 -7.20
N ILE A 167 -5.95 -5.37 -8.46
CA ILE A 167 -7.26 -4.99 -9.00
C ILE A 167 -8.05 -6.27 -9.22
N THR A 168 -9.16 -6.38 -8.50
CA THR A 168 -10.13 -7.46 -8.67
C THR A 168 -11.33 -6.98 -9.45
N LYS A 169 -12.32 -7.82 -9.61
CA LYS A 169 -13.59 -7.48 -10.27
C LYS A 169 -14.36 -6.33 -9.58
N SER A 170 -14.15 -6.15 -8.26
CA SER A 170 -14.90 -5.20 -7.44
C SER A 170 -14.05 -4.19 -6.68
N SER A 171 -12.78 -4.50 -6.44
CA SER A 171 -11.96 -3.74 -5.49
C SER A 171 -10.57 -3.44 -6.02
N ILE A 172 -10.02 -2.33 -5.53
CA ILE A 172 -8.59 -2.04 -5.56
C ILE A 172 -8.05 -2.37 -4.18
N ILE A 173 -7.02 -3.22 -4.12
CA ILE A 173 -6.39 -3.66 -2.89
C ILE A 173 -4.91 -3.30 -2.92
N THR A 174 -4.39 -2.76 -1.83
CA THR A 174 -2.95 -2.59 -1.64
C THR A 174 -2.49 -3.37 -0.43
N GLU A 175 -1.32 -4.01 -0.54
CA GLU A 175 -0.69 -4.76 0.52
C GLU A 175 0.80 -4.41 0.61
N ASN A 176 1.30 -4.15 1.80
CA ASN A 176 2.73 -4.00 2.04
C ASN A 176 3.13 -4.56 3.41
N ALA A 177 4.38 -4.98 3.49
CA ALA A 177 4.98 -5.41 4.75
C ALA A 177 4.92 -4.29 5.78
N ASN A 178 4.62 -4.68 7.01
CA ASN A 178 4.34 -3.76 8.09
C ASN A 178 4.90 -4.27 9.43
N LYS A 179 5.07 -3.35 10.37
CA LYS A 179 5.22 -3.62 11.79
C LYS A 179 4.05 -2.96 12.49
N PRO A 180 2.99 -3.69 12.79
CA PRO A 180 1.76 -3.11 13.30
C PRO A 180 1.97 -2.51 14.70
N LYS A 181 1.29 -1.42 14.99
CA LYS A 181 1.17 -0.88 16.36
C LYS A 181 0.06 -1.58 17.13
N THR A 182 -1.03 -1.83 16.43
CA THR A 182 -2.21 -2.54 16.93
C THR A 182 -2.75 -3.39 15.80
N ILE A 183 -3.09 -4.65 16.09
CA ILE A 183 -3.64 -5.54 15.07
C ILE A 183 -5.15 -5.37 15.00
N GLY A 184 -5.67 -5.19 13.79
CA GLY A 184 -7.09 -5.11 13.53
C GLY A 184 -7.50 -4.03 12.53
N TYR A 185 -8.81 -3.84 12.41
CA TYR A 185 -9.38 -2.77 11.59
C TYR A 185 -9.01 -1.40 12.14
N ILE A 186 -8.65 -0.49 11.25
CA ILE A 186 -8.33 0.87 11.59
C ILE A 186 -9.63 1.68 11.68
N ASP A 187 -9.81 2.38 12.80
CA ASP A 187 -10.83 3.42 12.92
C ASP A 187 -10.38 4.68 12.15
N LEU A 188 -11.03 4.92 11.02
CA LEU A 188 -10.71 6.03 10.12
C LEU A 188 -10.88 7.41 10.76
N ASN A 189 -11.68 7.53 11.82
CA ASN A 189 -11.93 8.80 12.50
C ASN A 189 -10.81 9.16 13.49
N ASN A 190 -10.10 8.16 14.00
CA ASN A 190 -9.08 8.32 15.06
C ASN A 190 -7.68 7.88 14.61
N TYR A 191 -7.48 7.61 13.32
CA TYR A 191 -6.20 7.12 12.83
C TYR A 191 -5.19 8.24 12.61
N ALA A 192 -4.10 8.20 13.36
CA ALA A 192 -2.92 9.00 13.11
C ALA A 192 -1.87 8.16 12.40
N SER A 193 -1.68 8.42 11.12
CA SER A 193 -0.64 7.76 10.32
C SER A 193 0.69 8.48 10.50
N TYR A 194 1.74 7.72 10.79
CA TYR A 194 3.12 8.20 10.69
C TYR A 194 3.81 7.43 9.57
N PRO A 195 4.49 8.11 8.64
CA PRO A 195 5.21 7.42 7.57
C PRO A 195 6.32 6.56 8.16
N LYS A 196 6.46 5.36 7.62
CA LYS A 196 7.58 4.48 7.98
C LYS A 196 8.89 4.92 7.34
N ASN A 197 8.78 5.72 6.28
CA ASN A 197 9.90 6.28 5.53
C ASN A 197 9.72 7.80 5.43
N PRO A 198 10.00 8.55 6.51
CA PRO A 198 9.70 9.99 6.59
C PRO A 198 10.48 10.83 5.58
N LYS A 199 11.69 10.45 5.19
CA LYS A 199 12.47 11.19 4.17
C LYS A 199 11.85 11.02 2.78
N ILE A 200 11.50 9.80 2.42
CA ILE A 200 10.77 9.52 1.19
C ILE A 200 9.44 10.29 1.18
N ALA A 201 8.69 10.22 2.28
CA ALA A 201 7.43 10.94 2.42
C ALA A 201 7.58 12.46 2.29
N SER A 202 8.67 13.03 2.82
CA SER A 202 8.97 14.45 2.70
C SER A 202 9.18 14.88 1.25
N VAL A 203 9.91 14.09 0.46
CA VAL A 203 10.09 14.38 -0.97
C VAL A 203 8.76 14.29 -1.72
N PHE A 204 7.95 13.26 -1.47
CA PHE A 204 6.62 13.14 -2.07
C PHE A 204 5.70 14.32 -1.72
N LYS A 205 5.83 14.86 -0.50
CA LYS A 205 5.13 16.08 -0.09
C LYS A 205 5.61 17.32 -0.84
N GLU A 206 6.93 17.52 -0.94
CA GLU A 206 7.51 18.65 -1.67
C GLU A 206 7.06 18.71 -3.13
N ILE A 207 6.95 17.59 -3.79
CA ILE A 207 6.51 17.49 -5.19
C ILE A 207 4.98 17.44 -5.35
N GLY A 208 4.21 17.50 -4.26
CA GLY A 208 2.75 17.57 -4.28
C GLY A 208 2.03 16.25 -4.49
N LEU A 209 2.72 15.12 -4.38
CA LEU A 209 2.10 13.79 -4.49
C LEU A 209 1.54 13.30 -3.15
N ALA A 210 2.14 13.69 -2.03
CA ALA A 210 1.62 13.45 -0.69
C ALA A 210 1.15 14.78 -0.06
N GLU A 211 0.18 14.69 0.80
CA GLU A 211 -0.30 15.83 1.61
C GLU A 211 0.18 15.70 3.07
N GLU A 212 -0.31 16.61 3.93
CA GLU A 212 -0.04 16.49 5.36
C GLU A 212 -0.66 15.22 5.94
N PHE A 213 0.06 14.66 6.93
CA PHE A 213 -0.32 13.39 7.55
C PHE A 213 -1.78 13.38 8.02
N GLY A 214 -2.53 12.35 7.60
CA GLY A 214 -3.92 12.15 7.97
C GLY A 214 -4.96 12.73 6.99
N SER A 215 -4.57 13.59 6.05
CA SER A 215 -5.50 14.11 5.03
C SER A 215 -5.83 13.07 3.94
N GLY A 216 -4.89 12.22 3.58
CA GLY A 216 -5.05 11.18 2.55
C GLY A 216 -6.15 10.18 2.89
N ILE A 217 -6.24 9.73 4.15
CA ILE A 217 -7.31 8.82 4.61
C ILE A 217 -8.68 9.48 4.49
N LYS A 218 -8.82 10.74 4.87
CA LYS A 218 -10.09 11.48 4.73
C LYS A 218 -10.52 11.58 3.26
N LYS A 219 -9.55 11.84 2.36
CA LYS A 219 -9.83 11.88 0.92
C LYS A 219 -10.24 10.51 0.38
N ILE A 220 -9.50 9.47 0.69
CA ILE A 220 -9.87 8.10 0.27
C ILE A 220 -11.27 7.78 0.77
N THR A 221 -11.59 8.06 2.03
CA THR A 221 -12.91 7.81 2.62
C THR A 221 -14.00 8.54 1.87
N LYS A 222 -13.83 9.85 1.65
CA LYS A 222 -14.81 10.67 0.92
C LYS A 222 -15.05 10.13 -0.50
N TYR A 223 -13.98 9.95 -1.25
CA TYR A 223 -14.08 9.63 -2.67
C TYR A 223 -14.40 8.16 -2.95
N SER A 224 -14.05 7.25 -2.05
CA SER A 224 -14.46 5.84 -2.15
C SER A 224 -15.96 5.66 -2.07
N LYS A 225 -16.62 6.40 -1.17
CA LYS A 225 -18.08 6.40 -1.08
C LYS A 225 -18.75 6.85 -2.39
N ILE A 226 -18.19 7.87 -3.05
CA ILE A 226 -18.70 8.38 -4.31
C ILE A 226 -18.42 7.40 -5.45
N TYR A 227 -17.22 6.82 -5.49
CA TYR A 227 -16.77 5.97 -6.58
C TYR A 227 -17.39 4.58 -6.58
N GLY A 228 -17.41 3.91 -5.43
CA GLY A 228 -17.86 2.53 -5.27
C GLY A 228 -19.00 2.33 -4.25
N GLY A 229 -19.52 3.40 -3.66
CA GLY A 229 -20.66 3.34 -2.71
C GLY A 229 -20.31 2.81 -1.33
N LYS A 230 -19.04 2.54 -1.03
CA LYS A 230 -18.59 2.01 0.26
C LYS A 230 -17.41 2.80 0.82
N GLU A 231 -17.29 2.81 2.14
CA GLU A 231 -16.07 3.28 2.80
C GLU A 231 -14.90 2.33 2.52
N PRO A 232 -13.67 2.85 2.46
CA PRO A 232 -12.49 2.00 2.36
C PRO A 232 -12.30 1.20 3.64
N VAL A 233 -11.64 0.05 3.52
CA VAL A 233 -11.27 -0.78 4.66
C VAL A 233 -9.76 -0.80 4.78
N PHE A 234 -9.25 -0.50 5.97
CA PHE A 234 -7.83 -0.62 6.31
C PHE A 234 -7.67 -1.62 7.43
N TYR A 235 -6.72 -2.53 7.26
CA TYR A 235 -6.40 -3.54 8.25
C TYR A 235 -4.91 -3.51 8.57
N ASP A 236 -4.57 -3.32 9.85
CA ASP A 236 -3.21 -3.26 10.36
C ASP A 236 -2.80 -4.64 10.90
N ASP A 237 -1.78 -5.22 10.31
CA ASP A 237 -1.14 -6.48 10.71
C ASP A 237 0.31 -6.47 10.15
N ASN A 238 1.01 -7.60 10.21
CA ASN A 238 2.33 -7.79 9.59
C ASN A 238 2.31 -7.53 8.06
N ILE A 239 1.16 -7.65 7.45
CA ILE A 239 0.84 -7.10 6.13
C ILE A 239 -0.26 -6.06 6.33
N PHE A 240 0.06 -4.81 6.05
CA PHE A 240 -0.93 -3.74 6.01
C PHE A 240 -1.73 -3.86 4.72
N ARG A 241 -3.06 -3.86 4.84
CA ARG A 241 -3.96 -3.98 3.70
C ARG A 241 -4.94 -2.82 3.66
N ALA A 242 -5.08 -2.22 2.49
CA ALA A 242 -6.12 -1.25 2.19
C ALA A 242 -6.99 -1.78 1.05
N GLU A 243 -8.30 -1.61 1.15
CA GLU A 243 -9.26 -2.02 0.13
C GLU A 243 -10.25 -0.89 -0.16
N VAL A 244 -10.41 -0.58 -1.44
CA VAL A 244 -11.41 0.37 -1.97
C VAL A 244 -12.28 -0.36 -2.97
N VAL A 245 -13.58 -0.42 -2.71
CA VAL A 245 -14.57 -0.97 -3.66
C VAL A 245 -14.82 0.07 -4.76
N TYR A 246 -14.70 -0.33 -6.01
CA TYR A 246 -14.98 0.54 -7.17
C TYR A 246 -16.23 0.11 -7.97
N ASN A 247 -16.64 -1.14 -7.82
CA ASN A 247 -17.83 -1.67 -8.47
C ASN A 247 -18.67 -2.44 -7.45
N ASN A 248 -19.82 -1.89 -7.13
CA ASN A 248 -20.76 -2.46 -6.17
C ASN A 248 -21.91 -3.21 -6.86
N ASP A 249 -21.97 -3.18 -8.21
CA ASP A 249 -23.05 -3.79 -9.01
C ASP A 249 -22.89 -5.30 -9.21
N ILE A 250 -21.84 -5.88 -8.62
CA ILE A 250 -21.65 -7.32 -8.65
C ILE A 250 -22.54 -7.94 -7.60
N VAL A 251 -23.80 -8.07 -7.93
CA VAL A 251 -24.68 -9.05 -7.35
C VAL A 251 -24.11 -10.44 -7.67
N ILE A 252 -23.57 -10.98 -6.65
CA ILE A 252 -23.18 -12.35 -6.39
C ILE A 252 -23.78 -13.33 -7.38
N ASN A 253 -23.03 -13.68 -8.42
CA ASN A 253 -23.09 -15.00 -8.97
C ASN A 253 -21.90 -15.76 -8.38
N THR A 254 -22.24 -16.74 -7.60
CA THR A 254 -21.40 -17.61 -6.80
C THR A 254 -20.50 -18.49 -7.67
N ASP A 255 -19.63 -17.92 -8.46
CA ASP A 255 -18.48 -18.65 -8.98
C ASP A 255 -17.39 -17.65 -9.33
N SER A 256 -16.50 -17.49 -8.32
CA SER A 256 -15.11 -17.09 -8.47
C SER A 256 -14.82 -15.75 -9.13
N ASN A 257 -14.19 -14.93 -8.44
CA ASN A 257 -13.05 -14.05 -8.77
C ASN A 257 -12.82 -13.02 -7.64
N ILE A 258 -12.96 -13.49 -6.43
CA ILE A 258 -12.61 -12.72 -5.23
C ILE A 258 -11.16 -13.08 -4.93
N TYR A 259 -10.29 -12.06 -4.87
CA TYR A 259 -8.93 -12.28 -4.39
C TYR A 259 -8.95 -12.67 -2.92
N LEU A 260 -8.43 -13.86 -2.63
CA LEU A 260 -8.20 -14.37 -1.28
C LEU A 260 -6.70 -14.56 -1.09
N ASN A 261 -6.17 -14.04 0.01
CA ASN A 261 -4.82 -14.42 0.43
C ASN A 261 -4.78 -15.86 0.95
N ASP A 262 -3.59 -16.40 1.19
CA ASP A 262 -3.43 -17.81 1.59
C ASP A 262 -4.24 -18.20 2.84
N ASN A 263 -4.34 -17.31 3.83
CA ASN A 263 -5.08 -17.59 5.06
C ASN A 263 -6.60 -17.50 4.84
N GLU A 264 -7.06 -16.55 4.04
CA GLU A 264 -8.46 -16.41 3.63
C GLU A 264 -8.89 -17.64 2.82
N LYS A 265 -8.06 -18.08 1.87
CA LYS A 265 -8.33 -19.29 1.07
C LYS A 265 -8.40 -20.55 1.93
N LYS A 266 -7.46 -20.77 2.83
CA LYS A 266 -7.45 -21.92 3.75
C LYS A 266 -8.70 -21.95 4.63
N LEU A 267 -9.08 -20.80 5.19
CA LEU A 267 -10.29 -20.72 6.00
C LEU A 267 -11.56 -20.95 5.19
N TYR A 268 -11.65 -20.37 3.98
CA TYR A 268 -12.78 -20.59 3.08
C TYR A 268 -12.94 -22.07 2.71
N GLU A 269 -11.86 -22.72 2.28
CA GLU A 269 -11.86 -24.15 1.95
C GLU A 269 -12.24 -25.03 3.15
N PHE A 270 -11.76 -24.68 4.33
CA PHE A 270 -12.11 -25.37 5.57
C PHE A 270 -13.62 -25.27 5.84
N ILE A 271 -14.21 -24.08 5.76
CA ILE A 271 -15.65 -23.89 6.00
C ILE A 271 -16.47 -24.60 4.90
N LYS A 272 -16.07 -24.46 3.63
CA LYS A 272 -16.76 -25.08 2.48
C LYS A 272 -16.78 -26.61 2.54
N ASN A 273 -15.70 -27.22 3.00
CA ASN A 273 -15.56 -28.66 3.08
C ASN A 273 -16.15 -29.28 4.34
N ASN A 274 -16.59 -28.46 5.31
CA ASN A 274 -17.17 -28.91 6.56
C ASN A 274 -18.57 -28.31 6.74
N ASN A 275 -19.56 -29.18 6.95
CA ASN A 275 -20.95 -28.76 7.01
C ASN A 275 -21.30 -28.19 8.41
N GLY A 276 -21.32 -26.84 8.52
CA GLY A 276 -21.68 -26.14 9.77
C GLY A 276 -20.53 -26.00 10.75
N VAL A 277 -19.61 -25.09 10.45
CA VAL A 277 -18.40 -24.83 11.25
C VAL A 277 -18.68 -23.81 12.34
N THR A 278 -18.34 -24.14 13.59
CA THR A 278 -18.46 -23.22 14.73
C THR A 278 -17.23 -22.30 14.86
N ARG A 279 -17.36 -21.24 15.67
CA ARG A 279 -16.20 -20.38 15.99
C ARG A 279 -15.05 -21.17 16.61
N LYS A 280 -15.36 -22.16 17.42
CA LYS A 280 -14.36 -23.03 18.05
C LYS A 280 -13.59 -23.84 17.01
N ASP A 281 -14.30 -24.46 16.07
CA ASP A 281 -13.69 -25.25 15.00
C ASP A 281 -12.76 -24.39 14.13
N ILE A 282 -13.18 -23.14 13.84
CA ILE A 282 -12.34 -22.17 13.11
C ILE A 282 -11.09 -21.84 13.92
N ASN A 283 -11.21 -21.56 15.21
CA ASN A 283 -10.06 -21.26 16.07
C ASN A 283 -9.08 -22.43 16.09
N ASP A 284 -9.58 -23.65 16.30
CA ASP A 284 -8.74 -24.86 16.37
C ASP A 284 -8.00 -25.11 15.04
N PHE A 285 -8.67 -24.87 13.92
CA PHE A 285 -8.07 -24.99 12.58
C PHE A 285 -7.03 -23.89 12.29
N MET A 286 -7.34 -22.64 12.66
CA MET A 286 -6.49 -21.49 12.31
C MET A 286 -5.31 -21.30 13.26
N HIS A 287 -5.34 -21.89 14.45
CA HIS A 287 -4.29 -21.69 15.46
C HIS A 287 -2.89 -22.07 14.96
N PRO A 288 -2.67 -23.26 14.37
CA PRO A 288 -1.36 -23.63 13.83
C PRO A 288 -0.97 -22.83 12.59
N ILE A 289 -1.94 -22.28 11.86
CA ILE A 289 -1.72 -21.51 10.62
C ILE A 289 -1.25 -20.09 10.91
N LEU A 290 -1.92 -19.42 11.87
CA LEU A 290 -1.61 -18.03 12.22
C LEU A 290 -0.42 -17.90 13.16
N ASN A 291 -0.06 -18.98 13.87
CA ASN A 291 1.11 -19.08 14.74
C ASN A 291 1.32 -17.84 15.64
N SER A 292 0.24 -17.35 16.28
CA SER A 292 0.27 -16.20 17.18
C SER A 292 0.32 -16.68 18.64
N ASN A 293 1.27 -16.14 19.41
CA ASN A 293 1.40 -16.41 20.85
C ASN A 293 0.50 -15.51 21.72
N ASP A 294 -0.11 -14.47 21.13
CA ASP A 294 -1.03 -13.56 21.79
C ASP A 294 -2.48 -13.92 21.42
N GLU A 295 -3.26 -14.31 22.42
CA GLU A 295 -4.67 -14.73 22.23
C GLU A 295 -5.55 -13.59 21.68
N LYS A 296 -5.31 -12.35 22.09
CA LYS A 296 -6.04 -11.19 21.62
C LYS A 296 -5.73 -10.91 20.14
N GLU A 297 -4.46 -10.99 19.76
CA GLU A 297 -4.00 -10.88 18.39
C GLU A 297 -4.62 -11.97 17.52
N PHE A 298 -4.54 -13.23 17.96
CA PHE A 298 -5.14 -14.38 17.29
C PHE A 298 -6.63 -14.16 17.02
N ASN A 299 -7.39 -13.80 18.08
CA ASN A 299 -8.83 -13.59 17.97
C ASN A 299 -9.20 -12.45 17.00
N ASN A 300 -8.41 -11.39 16.96
CA ASN A 300 -8.60 -10.29 16.02
C ASN A 300 -8.35 -10.73 14.57
N ARG A 301 -7.29 -11.50 14.32
CA ARG A 301 -7.00 -12.06 13.00
C ARG A 301 -8.10 -12.99 12.50
N VAL A 302 -8.56 -13.90 13.34
CA VAL A 302 -9.66 -14.81 12.98
C VAL A 302 -10.96 -14.03 12.73
N ARG A 303 -11.26 -13.01 13.54
CA ARG A 303 -12.43 -12.14 13.31
C ARG A 303 -12.33 -11.45 11.95
N TYR A 304 -11.16 -10.92 11.61
CA TYR A 304 -10.93 -10.31 10.29
C TYR A 304 -11.24 -11.28 9.16
N LEU A 305 -10.65 -12.48 9.19
CA LEU A 305 -10.82 -13.48 8.13
C LEU A 305 -12.31 -13.85 7.94
N ILE A 306 -13.02 -14.09 9.02
CA ILE A 306 -14.46 -14.39 8.98
C ILE A 306 -15.24 -13.19 8.41
N THR A 307 -14.96 -11.98 8.89
CA THR A 307 -15.66 -10.77 8.42
C THR A 307 -15.39 -10.51 6.94
N LYS A 308 -14.16 -10.72 6.49
CA LYS A 308 -13.77 -10.58 5.09
C LYS A 308 -14.54 -11.56 4.21
N LEU A 309 -14.50 -12.85 4.54
CA LEU A 309 -15.20 -13.88 3.78
C LEU A 309 -16.73 -13.67 3.77
N LYS A 310 -17.28 -13.20 4.89
CA LYS A 310 -18.71 -12.84 4.97
C LYS A 310 -19.05 -11.62 4.10
N ASN A 311 -18.23 -10.58 4.14
CA ASN A 311 -18.45 -9.38 3.32
C ASN A 311 -18.29 -9.66 1.83
N ASP A 312 -17.45 -10.61 1.48
CA ASP A 312 -17.28 -11.11 0.11
C ASP A 312 -18.39 -12.10 -0.28
N ASN A 313 -19.35 -12.37 0.63
CA ASN A 313 -20.44 -13.33 0.47
C ASN A 313 -20.00 -14.75 0.12
N LEU A 314 -18.84 -15.14 0.57
CA LEU A 314 -18.29 -16.49 0.41
C LEU A 314 -18.75 -17.45 1.50
N ILE A 315 -19.11 -16.90 2.67
CA ILE A 315 -19.63 -17.63 3.81
C ILE A 315 -20.82 -16.89 4.42
N GLU A 316 -21.72 -17.63 5.05
CA GLU A 316 -22.85 -17.06 5.79
C GLU A 316 -22.94 -17.64 7.19
N ASN A 317 -23.48 -16.84 8.13
CA ASN A 317 -23.82 -17.33 9.46
C ASN A 317 -25.25 -17.86 9.44
N VAL A 318 -25.40 -19.17 9.52
CA VAL A 318 -26.71 -19.86 9.61
C VAL A 318 -27.15 -20.13 11.04
N GLY A 319 -26.34 -19.76 12.02
CA GLY A 319 -26.65 -19.82 13.45
C GLY A 319 -27.18 -18.49 14.01
N SER A 320 -27.26 -18.39 15.32
CA SER A 320 -27.60 -17.15 16.00
C SER A 320 -26.33 -16.29 16.23
N ASP A 321 -26.52 -15.01 16.60
CA ASP A 321 -25.39 -14.12 16.93
C ASP A 321 -24.55 -14.64 18.11
N LYS A 322 -25.20 -15.35 19.04
CA LYS A 322 -24.52 -15.94 20.21
C LYS A 322 -23.86 -17.28 19.91
N TYR A 323 -24.39 -18.02 18.94
CA TYR A 323 -23.90 -19.34 18.52
C TYR A 323 -23.79 -19.37 17.00
N SER A 324 -22.74 -18.74 16.50
CA SER A 324 -22.48 -18.65 15.07
C SER A 324 -22.09 -20.01 14.48
N ILE A 325 -22.74 -20.39 13.40
CA ILE A 325 -22.44 -21.56 12.57
C ILE A 325 -22.23 -21.05 11.15
N TRP A 326 -21.05 -21.31 10.62
CA TRP A 326 -20.65 -20.83 9.31
C TRP A 326 -20.76 -21.92 8.24
N LYS A 327 -21.26 -21.54 7.09
CA LYS A 327 -21.31 -22.35 5.88
C LYS A 327 -20.71 -21.61 4.70
#